data_709d84e2ea3c584d2221c6a4b0c68ca3
#
_entry.id   709d84e2ea3c584d2221c6a4b0c68ca3
#
_cell.length_a   1.000
_cell.length_b   1.000
_cell.length_c   1.000
_cell.angle_alpha   90.00
_cell.angle_beta   90.00
_cell.angle_gamma   90.00
#
_symmetry.space_group_name_H-M   'P 1'
#
loop_
_entity.id
_entity.type
_entity.pdbx_description
1 polymer ?
#
loop_
_entity_poly.entity_id
_entity_poly.type
_entity_poly.pdbx_seq_one_letter_code
_entity_poly.pdbx_strand_id
1 'polypeptide(L)'
;MGKERRFERTIGIDYSGAETAEASLKGLRVYQTLGDDPAEEVLPPAGPKKYWTRRGLAEWLVETLDGHIPTIVGIDHGFSFPMRYFERHGLLPDWPAFLDDFCAHWPTDGKHTYVDFVRDGSVGNGAARWGERHWRRLTEEATGSAKSVFHFDVQGSVAKSTHAGIPWLRYIRRARPELHFWPFDGWNPVWGASVITEAYPRLWSAAYPQDDRTADQHDAYAIARWLQEVSAAGEL
;
A
#
# COMPACT_ATOMS: atom_id res chain seq x y z
N MET A 1 -31.15 4.71 14.65
CA MET A 1 -30.44 5.42 13.58
C MET A 1 -29.48 4.41 12.95
N GLY A 2 -29.67 4.08 11.66
CA GLY A 2 -28.70 3.22 10.96
C GLY A 2 -27.35 3.92 10.98
N LYS A 3 -26.27 3.16 11.14
CA LYS A 3 -24.92 3.69 10.98
C LYS A 3 -24.80 4.13 9.51
N GLU A 4 -24.31 5.33 9.26
CA GLU A 4 -24.18 5.89 7.93
C GLU A 4 -22.89 5.39 7.28
N ARG A 5 -22.95 4.99 6.00
CA ARG A 5 -21.79 4.60 5.21
C ARG A 5 -20.82 5.78 5.11
N ARG A 6 -19.57 5.55 5.49
CA ARG A 6 -18.55 6.60 5.48
C ARG A 6 -17.88 6.77 4.12
N PHE A 7 -17.62 5.67 3.43
CA PHE A 7 -16.94 5.66 2.14
C PHE A 7 -17.84 5.08 1.06
N GLU A 8 -18.05 5.85 0.01
CA GLU A 8 -18.86 5.44 -1.14
C GLU A 8 -18.06 4.57 -2.12
N ARG A 9 -16.74 4.80 -2.21
CA ARG A 9 -15.84 3.96 -3.00
C ARG A 9 -14.86 3.24 -2.09
N THR A 10 -14.60 1.96 -2.39
CA THR A 10 -13.51 1.22 -1.75
C THR A 10 -12.56 0.67 -2.83
N ILE A 11 -11.25 0.75 -2.59
CA ILE A 11 -10.22 0.29 -3.50
C ILE A 11 -9.31 -0.67 -2.73
N GLY A 12 -9.10 -1.87 -3.29
CA GLY A 12 -8.14 -2.85 -2.78
C GLY A 12 -6.99 -3.01 -3.77
N ILE A 13 -5.77 -3.00 -3.26
CA ILE A 13 -4.55 -3.10 -4.05
C ILE A 13 -3.65 -4.18 -3.47
N ASP A 14 -3.43 -5.24 -4.25
CA ASP A 14 -2.31 -6.16 -4.02
C ASP A 14 -1.06 -5.57 -4.69
N TYR A 15 0.01 -5.37 -3.90
CA TYR A 15 1.13 -4.53 -4.31
C TYR A 15 2.40 -5.35 -4.60
N SER A 16 2.97 -5.15 -5.78
CA SER A 16 4.19 -5.84 -6.22
C SER A 16 5.44 -4.97 -6.10
N GLY A 17 6.45 -5.49 -5.40
CA GLY A 17 7.79 -4.92 -5.32
C GLY A 17 8.77 -5.45 -6.37
N ALA A 18 8.30 -6.21 -7.35
CA ALA A 18 9.13 -6.74 -8.43
C ALA A 18 9.55 -5.65 -9.42
N GLU A 19 10.69 -5.84 -10.07
CA GLU A 19 11.17 -5.02 -11.19
C GLU A 19 11.22 -3.49 -10.94
N THR A 20 11.29 -2.69 -12.01
CA THR A 20 11.36 -1.24 -11.92
C THR A 20 9.97 -0.60 -11.76
N ALA A 21 9.94 0.68 -11.40
CA ALA A 21 8.71 1.46 -11.21
C ALA A 21 7.83 1.55 -12.46
N GLU A 22 8.43 1.41 -13.65
CA GLU A 22 7.74 1.47 -14.94
C GLU A 22 7.53 0.11 -15.60
N ALA A 23 7.92 -0.99 -14.95
CA ALA A 23 7.65 -2.33 -15.45
C ALA A 23 6.15 -2.66 -15.39
N SER A 24 5.68 -3.46 -16.34
CA SER A 24 4.31 -4.00 -16.36
C SER A 24 4.21 -5.19 -15.41
N LEU A 25 3.62 -5.00 -14.23
CA LEU A 25 3.69 -5.95 -13.11
C LEU A 25 2.45 -6.83 -13.04
N LYS A 26 2.58 -8.10 -13.37
CA LYS A 26 1.46 -9.06 -13.32
C LYS A 26 0.86 -9.19 -11.91
N GLY A 27 1.67 -9.09 -10.86
CA GLY A 27 1.27 -9.17 -9.46
C GLY A 27 0.78 -7.85 -8.86
N LEU A 28 0.68 -6.76 -9.61
CA LEU A 28 0.09 -5.51 -9.14
C LEU A 28 -1.36 -5.45 -9.61
N ARG A 29 -2.30 -5.64 -8.69
CA ARG A 29 -3.73 -5.77 -8.97
C ARG A 29 -4.55 -4.75 -8.21
N VAL A 30 -5.62 -4.30 -8.84
CA VAL A 30 -6.53 -3.31 -8.29
C VAL A 30 -7.96 -3.78 -8.47
N TYR A 31 -8.75 -3.73 -7.40
CA TYR A 31 -10.20 -3.92 -7.42
C TYR A 31 -10.87 -2.73 -6.77
N GLN A 32 -12.05 -2.38 -7.21
CA GLN A 32 -12.86 -1.32 -6.61
C GLN A 32 -14.32 -1.72 -6.47
N THR A 33 -15.01 -1.06 -5.55
CA THR A 33 -16.46 -1.05 -5.44
C THR A 33 -16.98 0.39 -5.44
N LEU A 34 -18.24 0.58 -5.83
CA LEU A 34 -18.96 1.84 -5.66
C LEU A 34 -20.32 1.54 -5.04
N GLY A 35 -20.61 2.16 -3.91
CA GLY A 35 -21.84 1.87 -3.15
C GLY A 35 -21.94 0.37 -2.84
N ASP A 36 -23.06 -0.24 -3.27
CA ASP A 36 -23.34 -1.68 -3.09
C ASP A 36 -22.95 -2.53 -4.31
N ASP A 37 -22.36 -1.92 -5.34
CA ASP A 37 -21.95 -2.65 -6.53
C ASP A 37 -20.90 -3.72 -6.23
N PRO A 38 -20.88 -4.83 -6.99
CA PRO A 38 -19.85 -5.86 -6.85
C PRO A 38 -18.46 -5.29 -7.11
N ALA A 39 -17.45 -5.90 -6.47
CA ALA A 39 -16.07 -5.51 -6.71
C ALA A 39 -15.63 -5.91 -8.12
N GLU A 40 -15.08 -4.96 -8.86
CA GLU A 40 -14.60 -5.13 -10.23
C GLU A 40 -13.09 -4.85 -10.31
N GLU A 41 -12.40 -5.60 -11.17
CA GLU A 41 -10.98 -5.35 -11.44
C GLU A 41 -10.81 -4.06 -12.25
N VAL A 42 -9.94 -3.17 -11.75
CA VAL A 42 -9.56 -1.95 -12.44
C VAL A 42 -8.28 -2.22 -13.24
N LEU A 43 -8.40 -2.19 -14.55
CA LEU A 43 -7.27 -2.36 -15.44
C LEU A 43 -6.53 -1.04 -15.65
N PRO A 44 -5.22 -1.07 -15.97
CA PRO A 44 -4.51 0.16 -16.34
C PRO A 44 -5.14 0.80 -17.59
N PRO A 45 -4.97 2.12 -17.76
CA PRO A 45 -5.40 2.79 -18.98
C PRO A 45 -4.88 2.09 -20.25
N ALA A 46 -5.69 2.14 -21.33
CA ALA A 46 -5.32 1.51 -22.60
C ALA A 46 -3.93 2.00 -23.07
N GLY A 47 -3.05 1.05 -23.36
CA GLY A 47 -1.67 1.36 -23.72
C GLY A 47 -0.83 0.11 -23.98
N PRO A 48 0.49 0.27 -24.16
CA PRO A 48 1.37 -0.85 -24.50
C PRO A 48 1.61 -1.82 -23.33
N LYS A 49 1.23 -1.44 -22.12
CA LYS A 49 1.43 -2.25 -20.89
C LYS A 49 0.15 -2.96 -20.49
N LYS A 50 0.24 -4.28 -20.40
CA LYS A 50 -0.91 -5.14 -20.06
C LYS A 50 -1.34 -5.00 -18.60
N TYR A 51 -0.40 -4.73 -17.69
CA TYR A 51 -0.62 -4.65 -16.25
C TYR A 51 -0.18 -3.30 -15.72
N TRP A 52 -0.63 -2.96 -14.54
CA TRP A 52 -0.23 -1.75 -13.83
C TRP A 52 1.28 -1.64 -13.68
N THR A 53 1.78 -0.42 -13.77
CA THR A 53 3.09 -0.03 -13.27
C THR A 53 2.91 0.69 -11.95
N ARG A 54 3.91 0.69 -11.07
CA ARG A 54 3.80 1.45 -9.81
C ARG A 54 3.59 2.93 -10.04
N ARG A 55 4.28 3.51 -11.03
CA ARG A 55 4.07 4.91 -11.44
C ARG A 55 2.63 5.14 -11.91
N GLY A 56 2.16 4.37 -12.88
CA GLY A 56 0.81 4.55 -13.44
C GLY A 56 -0.29 4.35 -12.40
N LEU A 57 -0.09 3.42 -11.45
CA LEU A 57 -1.02 3.25 -10.33
C LEU A 57 -1.05 4.49 -9.41
N ALA A 58 0.12 5.03 -9.06
CA ALA A 58 0.19 6.21 -8.20
C ALA A 58 -0.41 7.46 -8.88
N GLU A 59 -0.16 7.65 -10.18
CA GLU A 59 -0.76 8.71 -10.99
C GLU A 59 -2.29 8.55 -11.06
N TRP A 60 -2.78 7.33 -11.31
CA TRP A 60 -4.22 7.04 -11.32
C TRP A 60 -4.87 7.28 -9.94
N LEU A 61 -4.21 6.93 -8.83
CA LEU A 61 -4.74 7.23 -7.49
C LEU A 61 -4.84 8.74 -7.25
N VAL A 62 -3.84 9.51 -7.68
CA VAL A 62 -3.86 10.98 -7.59
C VAL A 62 -5.04 11.57 -8.37
N GLU A 63 -5.36 11.03 -9.55
CA GLU A 63 -6.51 11.47 -10.36
C GLU A 63 -7.84 11.01 -9.76
N THR A 64 -7.91 9.76 -9.29
CA THR A 64 -9.14 9.14 -8.78
C THR A 64 -9.57 9.71 -7.43
N LEU A 65 -8.61 10.09 -6.58
CA LEU A 65 -8.85 10.63 -5.24
C LEU A 65 -8.98 12.16 -5.26
N ASP A 66 -9.80 12.67 -6.16
CA ASP A 66 -10.02 14.11 -6.41
C ASP A 66 -10.92 14.81 -5.37
N GLY A 67 -11.42 14.07 -4.39
CA GLY A 67 -12.30 14.57 -3.33
C GLY A 67 -13.80 14.55 -3.63
N HIS A 68 -14.21 14.20 -4.87
CA HIS A 68 -15.64 14.16 -5.23
C HIS A 68 -16.37 12.97 -4.60
N ILE A 69 -15.70 11.85 -4.42
CA ILE A 69 -16.27 10.62 -3.86
C ILE A 69 -15.42 10.18 -2.66
N PRO A 70 -15.96 10.20 -1.43
CA PRO A 70 -15.26 9.68 -0.25
C PRO A 70 -14.80 8.25 -0.50
N THR A 71 -13.51 8.04 -0.52
CA THR A 71 -12.89 6.77 -0.92
C THR A 71 -11.95 6.26 0.16
N ILE A 72 -12.00 4.95 0.45
CA ILE A 72 -10.95 4.29 1.23
C ILE A 72 -10.16 3.36 0.34
N VAL A 73 -8.82 3.46 0.41
CA VAL A 73 -7.87 2.64 -0.33
C VAL A 73 -7.08 1.79 0.64
N GLY A 74 -7.16 0.47 0.50
CA GLY A 74 -6.31 -0.49 1.21
C GLY A 74 -5.19 -0.99 0.29
N ILE A 75 -3.94 -0.90 0.74
CA ILE A 75 -2.77 -1.32 -0.04
C ILE A 75 -1.97 -2.38 0.74
N ASP A 76 -1.72 -3.56 0.12
CA ASP A 76 -0.94 -4.64 0.73
C ASP A 76 0.56 -4.39 0.64
N HIS A 77 1.04 -3.42 1.40
CA HIS A 77 2.45 -3.25 1.75
C HIS A 77 2.60 -2.41 3.01
N GLY A 78 3.76 -2.49 3.68
CA GLY A 78 4.01 -1.69 4.87
C GLY A 78 4.16 -0.20 4.56
N PHE A 79 3.56 0.65 5.40
CA PHE A 79 3.62 2.11 5.26
C PHE A 79 4.71 2.74 6.11
N SER A 80 5.28 1.98 7.02
CA SER A 80 6.35 2.43 7.92
C SER A 80 7.18 1.24 8.41
N PHE A 81 8.19 1.54 9.18
CA PHE A 81 9.09 0.59 9.81
C PHE A 81 8.87 0.51 11.32
N PRO A 82 9.38 -0.53 12.02
CA PRO A 82 9.26 -0.63 13.47
C PRO A 82 10.02 0.47 14.19
N MET A 83 9.58 0.89 15.38
CA MET A 83 10.20 1.96 16.18
C MET A 83 11.70 1.75 16.37
N ARG A 84 12.14 0.51 16.52
CA ARG A 84 13.57 0.17 16.63
C ARG A 84 14.41 0.65 15.44
N TYR A 85 13.82 0.76 14.24
CA TYR A 85 14.50 1.35 13.08
C TYR A 85 14.75 2.85 13.28
N PHE A 86 13.76 3.59 13.78
CA PHE A 86 13.88 5.01 14.07
C PHE A 86 14.95 5.27 15.14
N GLU A 87 14.91 4.51 16.22
CA GLU A 87 15.91 4.57 17.30
C GLU A 87 17.32 4.27 16.78
N ARG A 88 17.48 3.21 15.98
CA ARG A 88 18.78 2.78 15.43
C ARG A 88 19.43 3.84 14.55
N HIS A 89 18.62 4.57 13.79
CA HIS A 89 19.08 5.56 12.82
C HIS A 89 18.96 7.00 13.32
N GLY A 90 18.56 7.22 14.58
CA GLY A 90 18.39 8.54 15.16
C GLY A 90 17.32 9.39 14.46
N LEU A 91 16.28 8.73 13.96
CA LEU A 91 15.16 9.40 13.29
C LEU A 91 14.04 9.71 14.29
N LEU A 92 13.38 10.83 14.11
CA LEU A 92 12.14 11.12 14.84
C LEU A 92 10.99 10.24 14.29
N PRO A 93 10.02 9.84 15.13
CA PRO A 93 8.83 9.12 14.69
C PRO A 93 7.82 10.07 14.02
N ASP A 94 8.29 10.79 13.02
CA ASP A 94 7.53 11.68 12.16
C ASP A 94 7.41 11.03 10.77
N TRP A 95 6.20 10.70 10.36
CA TRP A 95 6.00 9.91 9.13
C TRP A 95 6.36 10.66 7.85
N PRO A 96 5.99 11.93 7.65
CA PRO A 96 6.47 12.72 6.50
C PRO A 96 8.00 12.79 6.42
N ALA A 97 8.68 13.04 7.54
CA ALA A 97 10.13 13.06 7.58
C ALA A 97 10.74 11.67 7.28
N PHE A 98 10.11 10.60 7.76
CA PHE A 98 10.49 9.23 7.41
C PHE A 98 10.38 8.96 5.90
N LEU A 99 9.29 9.38 5.25
CA LEU A 99 9.12 9.22 3.81
C LEU A 99 10.23 9.95 3.02
N ASP A 100 10.62 11.14 3.46
CA ASP A 100 11.68 11.92 2.82
C ASP A 100 13.06 11.28 3.02
N ASP A 101 13.39 10.85 4.25
CA ASP A 101 14.64 10.13 4.57
C ASP A 101 14.72 8.81 3.80
N PHE A 102 13.61 8.05 3.78
CA PHE A 102 13.54 6.80 3.04
C PHE A 102 13.85 6.99 1.56
N CYS A 103 13.18 7.92 0.89
CA CYS A 103 13.36 8.18 -0.54
C CYS A 103 14.78 8.66 -0.88
N ALA A 104 15.44 9.38 0.04
CA ALA A 104 16.83 9.80 -0.15
C ALA A 104 17.81 8.62 -0.18
N HIS A 105 17.50 7.51 0.51
CA HIS A 105 18.36 6.33 0.60
C HIS A 105 17.89 5.18 -0.29
N TRP A 106 16.58 5.06 -0.51
CA TRP A 106 15.91 4.02 -1.30
C TRP A 106 15.12 4.63 -2.46
N PRO A 107 15.79 5.15 -3.53
CA PRO A 107 15.12 5.81 -4.66
C PRO A 107 14.46 4.79 -5.61
N THR A 108 13.60 3.91 -5.09
CA THR A 108 12.96 2.82 -5.84
C THR A 108 11.82 3.28 -6.76
N ASP A 109 11.48 4.57 -6.75
CA ASP A 109 10.64 5.26 -7.72
C ASP A 109 11.38 5.72 -8.98
N GLY A 110 12.71 5.62 -8.98
CA GLY A 110 13.54 5.93 -10.14
C GLY A 110 13.24 5.02 -11.34
N LYS A 111 13.25 5.58 -12.56
CA LYS A 111 12.84 4.91 -13.79
C LYS A 111 13.51 3.56 -14.04
N HIS A 112 14.79 3.43 -13.70
CA HIS A 112 15.60 2.25 -13.93
C HIS A 112 16.06 1.59 -12.63
N THR A 113 15.36 1.88 -11.53
CA THR A 113 15.72 1.40 -10.20
C THR A 113 14.64 0.46 -9.67
N TYR A 114 15.07 -0.58 -8.97
CA TYR A 114 14.20 -1.41 -8.16
C TYR A 114 14.92 -1.87 -6.89
N VAL A 115 14.20 -2.53 -6.02
CA VAL A 115 14.64 -2.84 -4.65
C VAL A 115 15.99 -3.55 -4.60
N ASP A 116 16.22 -4.55 -5.45
CA ASP A 116 17.47 -5.32 -5.40
C ASP A 116 18.69 -4.47 -5.80
N PHE A 117 18.54 -3.48 -6.71
CA PHE A 117 19.63 -2.55 -7.06
C PHE A 117 20.04 -1.63 -5.91
N VAL A 118 19.10 -1.31 -5.03
CA VAL A 118 19.42 -0.53 -3.82
C VAL A 118 20.01 -1.43 -2.74
N ARG A 119 19.54 -2.66 -2.62
CA ARG A 119 20.10 -3.66 -1.69
C ARG A 119 21.54 -4.04 -1.99
N ASP A 120 21.88 -4.22 -3.26
CA ASP A 120 23.23 -4.58 -3.68
C ASP A 120 24.19 -3.39 -3.78
N GLY A 121 23.69 -2.16 -3.56
CA GLY A 121 24.49 -0.94 -3.58
C GLY A 121 24.75 -0.37 -4.97
N SER A 122 24.08 -0.87 -6.02
CA SER A 122 24.21 -0.35 -7.39
C SER A 122 23.62 1.05 -7.53
N VAL A 123 22.58 1.38 -6.76
CA VAL A 123 21.87 2.65 -6.76
C VAL A 123 21.49 3.05 -5.33
N GLY A 124 21.46 4.35 -5.04
CA GLY A 124 21.05 4.86 -3.74
C GLY A 124 22.05 4.55 -2.62
N ASN A 125 21.58 4.56 -1.39
CA ASN A 125 22.39 4.25 -0.20
C ASN A 125 21.57 3.45 0.84
N GLY A 126 20.93 2.36 0.40
CA GLY A 126 20.10 1.52 1.26
C GLY A 126 20.85 0.93 2.45
N ALA A 127 22.16 0.69 2.29
CA ALA A 127 23.01 0.20 3.37
C ALA A 127 23.09 1.15 4.57
N ALA A 128 22.92 2.46 4.38
CA ALA A 128 22.86 3.44 5.48
C ALA A 128 21.54 3.40 6.26
N ARG A 129 20.53 2.74 5.73
CA ARG A 129 19.16 2.61 6.30
C ARG A 129 18.71 1.16 6.34
N TRP A 130 19.60 0.29 6.81
CA TRP A 130 19.31 -1.13 6.97
C TRP A 130 18.40 -1.41 8.16
N GLY A 131 17.69 -2.55 8.11
CA GLY A 131 16.94 -3.10 9.24
C GLY A 131 17.15 -4.60 9.34
N GLU A 132 17.08 -5.13 10.55
CA GLU A 132 17.24 -6.57 10.77
C GLU A 132 15.94 -7.33 10.50
N ARG A 133 16.05 -8.52 9.92
CA ARG A 133 14.92 -9.40 9.60
C ARG A 133 14.03 -9.77 10.81
N HIS A 134 14.50 -9.56 12.02
CA HIS A 134 13.77 -9.84 13.26
C HIS A 134 13.09 -8.61 13.85
N TRP A 135 13.33 -7.42 13.29
CA TRP A 135 12.63 -6.22 13.74
C TRP A 135 11.22 -6.22 13.19
N ARG A 136 10.25 -6.38 14.07
CA ARG A 136 8.83 -6.44 13.74
C ARG A 136 8.11 -5.20 14.21
N ARG A 137 7.12 -4.78 13.45
CA ARG A 137 6.13 -3.78 13.87
C ARG A 137 5.10 -4.46 14.77
N LEU A 138 4.40 -3.69 15.60
CA LEU A 138 3.34 -4.21 16.47
C LEU A 138 2.25 -4.95 15.67
N THR A 139 1.91 -4.46 14.47
CA THR A 139 0.96 -5.12 13.56
C THR A 139 1.43 -6.50 13.09
N GLU A 140 2.72 -6.65 12.81
CA GLU A 140 3.34 -7.92 12.41
C GLU A 140 3.42 -8.90 13.60
N GLU A 141 3.62 -8.40 14.81
CA GLU A 141 3.58 -9.22 16.02
C GLU A 141 2.16 -9.70 16.34
N ALA A 142 1.19 -8.79 16.26
CA ALA A 142 -0.21 -9.09 16.55
C ALA A 142 -0.83 -10.10 15.57
N THR A 143 -0.42 -10.08 14.31
CA THR A 143 -0.90 -11.04 13.29
C THR A 143 -0.22 -12.41 13.34
N GLY A 144 0.86 -12.55 14.10
CA GLY A 144 1.58 -13.80 14.34
C GLY A 144 2.28 -14.41 13.11
N SER A 145 1.62 -14.42 11.96
CA SER A 145 2.13 -14.99 10.70
C SER A 145 2.86 -13.99 9.79
N ALA A 146 2.64 -12.68 10.01
CA ALA A 146 3.28 -11.65 9.21
C ALA A 146 4.79 -11.64 9.45
N LYS A 147 5.54 -11.40 8.38
CA LYS A 147 6.99 -11.31 8.41
C LYS A 147 7.42 -9.86 8.45
N SER A 148 8.60 -9.61 9.04
CA SER A 148 9.17 -8.27 9.09
C SER A 148 9.31 -7.65 7.70
N VAL A 149 9.07 -6.34 7.60
CA VAL A 149 9.34 -5.52 6.41
C VAL A 149 10.81 -5.54 5.96
N PHE A 150 11.71 -6.13 6.76
CA PHE A 150 13.12 -6.33 6.42
C PHE A 150 13.48 -7.78 6.04
N HIS A 151 12.50 -8.67 5.94
CA HIS A 151 12.75 -10.07 5.62
C HIS A 151 12.62 -10.33 4.12
N PHE A 152 13.59 -9.89 3.32
CA PHE A 152 13.54 -9.89 1.86
C PHE A 152 13.53 -11.26 1.19
N ASP A 153 14.26 -12.23 1.75
CA ASP A 153 14.61 -13.47 1.05
C ASP A 153 13.69 -14.64 1.44
N VAL A 154 12.42 -14.33 1.74
CA VAL A 154 11.41 -15.32 2.11
C VAL A 154 10.14 -15.09 1.31
N GLN A 155 9.60 -16.17 0.77
CA GLN A 155 8.32 -16.14 0.06
C GLN A 155 7.19 -15.63 0.97
N GLY A 156 6.30 -14.80 0.40
CA GLY A 156 5.19 -14.17 1.13
C GLY A 156 5.63 -13.09 2.11
N SER A 157 6.81 -12.48 1.89
CA SER A 157 7.27 -11.32 2.63
C SER A 157 6.88 -10.03 1.90
N VAL A 158 6.39 -9.04 2.64
CA VAL A 158 6.07 -7.70 2.15
C VAL A 158 7.31 -6.78 2.03
N ALA A 159 8.51 -7.29 2.30
CA ALA A 159 9.71 -6.46 2.30
C ALA A 159 9.95 -5.75 0.97
N LYS A 160 9.90 -6.47 -0.16
CA LYS A 160 10.09 -5.87 -1.48
C LYS A 160 8.96 -4.92 -1.85
N SER A 161 7.69 -5.28 -1.60
CA SER A 161 6.55 -4.42 -1.88
C SER A 161 6.58 -3.15 -1.03
N THR A 162 6.94 -3.26 0.25
CA THR A 162 7.12 -2.11 1.16
C THR A 162 8.19 -1.15 0.66
N HIS A 163 9.40 -1.64 0.36
CA HIS A 163 10.51 -0.78 -0.10
C HIS A 163 10.29 -0.22 -1.50
N ALA A 164 9.47 -0.85 -2.32
CA ALA A 164 9.05 -0.33 -3.62
C ALA A 164 7.86 0.65 -3.52
N GLY A 165 7.01 0.51 -2.49
CA GLY A 165 5.76 1.26 -2.33
C GLY A 165 5.91 2.57 -1.58
N ILE A 166 6.78 2.64 -0.56
CA ILE A 166 6.95 3.84 0.28
C ILE A 166 7.20 5.13 -0.56
N PRO A 167 8.05 5.16 -1.59
CA PRO A 167 8.23 6.37 -2.39
C PRO A 167 6.96 6.84 -3.11
N TRP A 168 6.05 5.91 -3.44
CA TRP A 168 4.78 6.25 -4.07
C TRP A 168 3.76 6.80 -3.07
N LEU A 169 3.80 6.38 -1.80
CA LEU A 169 3.03 7.05 -0.74
C LEU A 169 3.46 8.52 -0.59
N ARG A 170 4.79 8.77 -0.62
CA ARG A 170 5.32 10.14 -0.62
C ARG A 170 4.86 10.94 -1.83
N TYR A 171 4.89 10.35 -3.04
CA TYR A 171 4.42 10.97 -4.26
C TYR A 171 2.94 11.38 -4.15
N ILE A 172 2.07 10.45 -3.76
CA ILE A 172 0.63 10.70 -3.60
C ILE A 172 0.39 11.77 -2.55
N ARG A 173 1.03 11.68 -1.38
CA ARG A 173 0.89 12.67 -0.30
C ARG A 173 1.28 14.09 -0.75
N ARG A 174 2.31 14.23 -1.56
CA ARG A 174 2.73 15.54 -2.10
C ARG A 174 1.79 16.08 -3.15
N ALA A 175 1.22 15.21 -3.98
CA ALA A 175 0.27 15.58 -5.01
C ALA A 175 -1.13 15.89 -4.46
N ARG A 176 -1.51 15.22 -3.35
CA ARG A 176 -2.82 15.32 -2.69
C ARG A 176 -2.64 15.47 -1.16
N PRO A 177 -2.26 16.65 -0.68
CA PRO A 177 -2.01 16.88 0.75
C PRO A 177 -3.25 16.80 1.62
N GLU A 178 -4.45 16.85 1.04
CA GLU A 178 -5.75 16.70 1.71
C GLU A 178 -6.12 15.23 2.03
N LEU A 179 -5.43 14.25 1.43
CA LEU A 179 -5.70 12.84 1.72
C LEU A 179 -5.23 12.48 3.13
N HIS A 180 -6.03 11.64 3.79
CA HIS A 180 -5.70 11.12 5.11
C HIS A 180 -4.98 9.78 5.01
N PHE A 181 -3.74 9.72 5.43
CA PHE A 181 -2.96 8.47 5.52
C PHE A 181 -3.11 7.88 6.92
N TRP A 182 -3.97 6.90 7.06
CA TRP A 182 -4.24 6.27 8.34
C TRP A 182 -3.15 5.26 8.73
N PRO A 183 -2.68 5.22 10.01
CA PRO A 183 -3.06 6.09 11.13
C PRO A 183 -2.16 7.33 11.30
N PHE A 184 -1.30 7.65 10.33
CA PHE A 184 -0.22 8.65 10.45
C PHE A 184 -0.73 10.09 10.53
N ASP A 185 -1.88 10.39 9.93
CA ASP A 185 -2.56 11.68 10.04
C ASP A 185 -3.62 11.69 11.17
N GLY A 186 -3.58 10.66 12.03
CA GLY A 186 -4.48 10.48 13.17
C GLY A 186 -5.46 9.33 13.00
N TRP A 187 -6.11 8.95 14.12
CA TRP A 187 -7.01 7.81 14.18
C TRP A 187 -8.41 8.11 13.64
N ASN A 188 -8.81 9.37 13.63
CA ASN A 188 -10.16 9.80 13.27
C ASN A 188 -10.11 10.71 12.03
N PRO A 189 -10.19 10.15 10.81
CA PRO A 189 -10.26 10.95 9.60
C PRO A 189 -11.50 11.86 9.63
N VAL A 190 -11.40 13.05 9.03
CA VAL A 190 -12.55 13.96 8.88
C VAL A 190 -13.64 13.29 8.02
N TRP A 191 -14.90 13.49 8.36
CA TRP A 191 -16.03 12.95 7.58
C TRP A 191 -15.97 13.48 6.14
N GLY A 192 -16.13 12.58 5.18
CA GLY A 192 -16.05 12.90 3.75
C GLY A 192 -14.62 12.94 3.19
N ALA A 193 -13.57 12.88 4.01
CA ALA A 193 -12.21 12.76 3.52
C ALA A 193 -11.94 11.37 2.95
N SER A 194 -11.16 11.31 1.87
CA SER A 194 -10.62 10.04 1.37
C SER A 194 -9.43 9.59 2.21
N VAL A 195 -9.31 8.27 2.39
CA VAL A 195 -8.33 7.63 3.27
C VAL A 195 -7.48 6.62 2.49
N ILE A 196 -6.18 6.62 2.75
CA ILE A 196 -5.27 5.56 2.30
C ILE A 196 -4.73 4.84 3.55
N THR A 197 -4.81 3.52 3.56
CA THR A 197 -4.38 2.68 4.68
C THR A 197 -3.62 1.45 4.22
N GLU A 198 -2.74 0.95 5.07
CA GLU A 198 -2.14 -0.38 4.91
C GLU A 198 -3.24 -1.44 5.08
N ALA A 199 -3.22 -2.45 4.20
CA ALA A 199 -4.08 -3.61 4.28
C ALA A 199 -3.26 -4.90 4.39
N TYR A 200 -3.83 -5.93 5.03
CA TYR A 200 -3.23 -7.25 5.13
C TYR A 200 -4.28 -8.31 4.80
N PRO A 201 -4.47 -8.64 3.51
CA PRO A 201 -5.59 -9.45 3.02
C PRO A 201 -5.65 -10.83 3.65
N ARG A 202 -4.51 -11.40 4.07
CA ARG A 202 -4.47 -12.70 4.74
C ARG A 202 -5.37 -12.81 5.99
N LEU A 203 -5.76 -11.68 6.58
CA LEU A 203 -6.64 -11.68 7.75
C LEU A 203 -8.08 -12.05 7.40
N TRP A 204 -8.51 -11.82 6.15
CA TRP A 204 -9.91 -11.98 5.74
C TRP A 204 -10.11 -12.59 4.35
N SER A 205 -9.08 -12.73 3.51
CA SER A 205 -9.23 -13.22 2.14
C SER A 205 -9.85 -14.63 2.08
N ALA A 206 -9.59 -15.47 3.10
CA ALA A 206 -10.19 -16.80 3.20
C ALA A 206 -11.72 -16.79 3.40
N ALA A 207 -12.33 -15.65 3.77
CA ALA A 207 -13.78 -15.52 3.90
C ALA A 207 -14.49 -15.33 2.55
N TYR A 208 -13.75 -15.05 1.49
CA TYR A 208 -14.27 -14.82 0.15
C TYR A 208 -13.92 -15.97 -0.80
N PRO A 209 -14.84 -16.40 -1.69
CA PRO A 209 -14.51 -17.40 -2.71
C PRO A 209 -13.49 -16.83 -3.70
N GLN A 210 -12.49 -17.62 -4.03
CA GLN A 210 -11.46 -17.19 -4.98
C GLN A 210 -11.94 -17.20 -6.43
N ASP A 211 -12.86 -18.10 -6.76
CA ASP A 211 -13.37 -18.34 -8.13
C ASP A 211 -12.20 -18.50 -9.14
N ASP A 212 -12.29 -17.83 -10.29
CA ASP A 212 -11.26 -17.88 -11.34
C ASP A 212 -10.13 -16.84 -11.14
N ARG A 213 -10.11 -16.13 -10.02
CA ARG A 213 -9.08 -15.11 -9.70
C ARG A 213 -7.74 -15.78 -9.40
N THR A 214 -6.65 -15.18 -9.90
CA THR A 214 -5.30 -15.48 -9.41
C THR A 214 -5.19 -15.08 -7.94
N ALA A 215 -4.14 -15.53 -7.24
CA ALA A 215 -3.91 -15.16 -5.83
C ALA A 215 -3.85 -13.63 -5.66
N ASP A 216 -3.06 -12.95 -6.51
CA ASP A 216 -2.89 -11.49 -6.45
C ASP A 216 -4.23 -10.75 -6.74
N GLN A 217 -5.03 -11.24 -7.68
CA GLN A 217 -6.37 -10.71 -7.94
C GLN A 217 -7.32 -10.94 -6.76
N HIS A 218 -7.22 -12.11 -6.14
CA HIS A 218 -8.05 -12.46 -4.99
C HIS A 218 -7.73 -11.58 -3.77
N ASP A 219 -6.46 -11.32 -3.50
CA ASP A 219 -6.06 -10.48 -2.38
C ASP A 219 -6.53 -9.02 -2.59
N ALA A 220 -6.35 -8.44 -3.78
CA ALA A 220 -6.90 -7.12 -4.11
C ALA A 220 -8.43 -7.07 -4.01
N TYR A 221 -9.13 -8.10 -4.52
CA TYR A 221 -10.58 -8.25 -4.42
C TYR A 221 -11.03 -8.31 -2.96
N ALA A 222 -10.37 -9.13 -2.14
CA ALA A 222 -10.73 -9.32 -0.74
C ALA A 222 -10.57 -8.03 0.07
N ILE A 223 -9.53 -7.23 -0.21
CA ILE A 223 -9.36 -5.91 0.40
C ILE A 223 -10.54 -5.00 0.04
N ALA A 224 -10.88 -4.86 -1.25
CA ALA A 224 -11.96 -3.99 -1.69
C ALA A 224 -13.31 -4.40 -1.07
N ARG A 225 -13.61 -5.71 -1.06
CA ARG A 225 -14.85 -6.26 -0.49
C ARG A 225 -14.94 -6.08 1.01
N TRP A 226 -13.88 -6.39 1.74
CA TRP A 226 -13.86 -6.21 3.19
C TRP A 226 -14.09 -4.75 3.58
N LEU A 227 -13.39 -3.82 2.92
CA LEU A 227 -13.56 -2.38 3.15
C LEU A 227 -14.99 -1.93 2.84
N GLN A 228 -15.63 -2.47 1.78
CA GLN A 228 -17.02 -2.17 1.45
C GLN A 228 -17.97 -2.62 2.57
N GLU A 229 -17.81 -3.85 3.07
CA GLU A 229 -18.66 -4.44 4.10
C GLU A 229 -18.56 -3.68 5.43
N VAL A 230 -17.34 -3.39 5.89
CA VAL A 230 -17.15 -2.66 7.16
C VAL A 230 -17.55 -1.18 7.04
N SER A 231 -17.39 -0.56 5.86
CA SER A 231 -17.92 0.79 5.60
C SER A 231 -19.45 0.81 5.62
N ALA A 232 -20.10 -0.16 4.99
CA ALA A 232 -21.57 -0.28 5.01
C ALA A 232 -22.11 -0.55 6.42
N ALA A 233 -21.37 -1.31 7.24
CA ALA A 233 -21.71 -1.56 8.64
C ALA A 233 -21.45 -0.33 9.54
N GLY A 234 -20.81 0.73 9.04
CA GLY A 234 -20.41 1.90 9.82
C GLY A 234 -19.39 1.56 10.92
N GLU A 235 -18.44 0.69 10.60
CA GLU A 235 -17.39 0.22 11.50
C GLU A 235 -16.01 0.84 11.20
N LEU A 236 -15.96 1.76 10.23
CA LEU A 236 -14.78 2.53 9.84
C LEU A 236 -14.85 3.99 10.30
#